data_64d043f89bce7bc32e97271576e4a506
#
_entry.id   64d043f89bce7bc32e97271576e4a506
#
_cell.length_a   1.000
_cell.length_b   1.000
_cell.length_c   1.000
_cell.angle_alpha   90.00
_cell.angle_beta   90.00
_cell.angle_gamma   90.00
#
_symmetry.space_group_name_H-M   'P 1'
#
loop_
_entity.id
_entity.type
_entity.pdbx_description
1 polymer ?
#
loop_
_entity_poly.entity_id
_entity_poly.type
_entity_poly.pdbx_seq_one_letter_code
_entity_poly.pdbx_strand_id
1 'polypeptide(L)' 'MSRGTVKWFSEQKGYGFITPEDGSKDLFVHYSNIQTDGFKTLRDGQPVEYESTQGRKGLEATNVKPG' A
#
# COMPACT_ATOMS: atom_id res chain seq x y z
N MET A 1 10.88 -4.75 6.82
CA MET A 1 9.64 -4.55 6.06
C MET A 1 8.44 -4.78 6.93
N SER A 2 7.43 -3.97 6.76
CA SER A 2 6.19 -4.10 7.52
C SER A 2 5.16 -4.87 6.72
N ARG A 3 4.12 -5.34 7.42
CA ARG A 3 3.02 -6.06 6.79
C ARG A 3 1.70 -5.39 7.11
N GLY A 4 0.76 -5.52 6.20
CA GLY A 4 -0.57 -5.01 6.41
C GLY A 4 -1.52 -5.59 5.38
N THR A 5 -2.73 -5.04 5.35
CA THR A 5 -3.73 -5.42 4.36
C THR A 5 -4.21 -4.18 3.63
N VAL A 6 -4.55 -4.35 2.37
CA VAL A 6 -5.10 -3.26 1.57
C VAL A 6 -6.50 -2.94 2.07
N LYS A 7 -6.71 -1.70 2.49
CA LYS A 7 -8.04 -1.23 2.88
C LYS A 7 -8.92 -1.04 1.66
N TRP A 8 -8.39 -0.32 0.68
CA TRP A 8 -8.99 -0.17 -0.65
C TRP A 8 -7.96 0.39 -1.60
N PHE A 9 -8.18 0.19 -2.89
CA PHE A 9 -7.30 0.71 -3.92
C PHE A 9 -8.13 1.05 -5.15
N SER A 10 -7.88 2.21 -5.75
CA SER A 10 -8.58 2.67 -6.94
C SER A 10 -7.63 2.72 -8.13
N GLU A 11 -7.86 1.84 -9.08
CA GLU A 11 -7.06 1.81 -10.32
C GLU A 11 -7.21 3.10 -11.12
N GLN A 12 -8.41 3.67 -11.11
CA GLN A 12 -8.68 4.90 -11.84
C GLN A 12 -7.92 6.09 -11.24
N LYS A 13 -7.88 6.17 -9.93
CA LYS A 13 -7.19 7.25 -9.24
C LYS A 13 -5.70 6.98 -9.08
N GLY A 14 -5.30 5.71 -9.13
CA GLY A 14 -3.90 5.31 -9.01
C GLY A 14 -3.37 5.30 -7.61
N TYR A 15 -4.25 5.23 -6.59
CA TYR A 15 -3.80 5.17 -5.20
C TYR A 15 -4.81 4.46 -4.32
N GLY A 16 -4.38 4.16 -3.11
CA GLY A 16 -5.24 3.54 -2.12
C GLY A 16 -4.61 3.65 -0.74
N PHE A 17 -5.07 2.82 0.18
CA PHE A 17 -4.58 2.82 1.55
C PHE A 17 -4.34 1.41 2.05
N ILE A 18 -3.35 1.28 2.92
CA ILE A 18 -2.99 0.02 3.56
C ILE A 18 -3.21 0.18 5.05
N THR A 19 -3.87 -0.81 5.66
CA THR A 19 -4.05 -0.87 7.10
C THR A 19 -2.92 -1.70 7.68
N PRO A 20 -2.02 -1.11 8.47
CA PRO A 20 -0.91 -1.86 9.06
C PRO A 20 -1.39 -2.96 10.00
N GLU A 21 -0.64 -4.06 10.00
CA GLU A 21 -0.96 -5.22 10.83
C GLU A 21 -0.90 -4.89 12.33
N ASP A 22 -0.04 -3.94 12.70
CA ASP A 22 0.15 -3.55 14.10
C ASP A 22 -0.92 -2.59 14.63
N GLY A 23 -1.92 -2.25 13.81
CA GLY A 23 -2.98 -1.36 14.22
C GLY A 23 -2.66 0.13 14.12
N SER A 24 -1.55 0.48 13.50
CA SER A 24 -1.19 1.89 13.25
C SER A 24 -2.15 2.52 12.25
N LYS A 25 -2.01 3.83 12.05
CA LYS A 25 -2.85 4.56 11.09
C LYS A 25 -2.64 4.05 9.68
N ASP A 26 -3.69 4.13 8.87
CA ASP A 26 -3.61 3.72 7.46
C ASP A 26 -2.54 4.50 6.73
N LEU A 27 -1.85 3.81 5.82
CA LEU A 27 -0.79 4.39 5.01
C LEU A 27 -1.28 4.61 3.58
N PHE A 28 -0.90 5.74 3.01
CA PHE A 28 -1.17 6.03 1.61
C PHE A 28 -0.25 5.17 0.74
N VAL A 29 -0.80 4.62 -0.34
CA VAL A 29 -0.01 3.87 -1.33
C VAL A 29 -0.36 4.36 -2.72
N HIS A 30 0.67 4.74 -3.50
CA HIS A 30 0.52 5.15 -4.89
C HIS A 30 0.92 4.00 -5.80
N TYR A 31 0.28 3.89 -6.97
CA TYR A 31 0.55 2.77 -7.88
C TYR A 31 2.03 2.65 -8.26
N SER A 32 2.75 3.76 -8.31
CA SER A 32 4.18 3.75 -8.64
C SER A 32 5.03 3.04 -7.58
N ASN A 33 4.49 2.87 -6.38
CA ASN A 33 5.17 2.18 -5.28
C ASN A 33 4.80 0.71 -5.16
N ILE A 34 4.02 0.21 -6.09
CA ILE A 34 3.61 -1.21 -6.10
C ILE A 34 4.56 -1.99 -7.00
N GLN A 35 5.18 -3.03 -6.43
CA GLN A 35 6.12 -3.88 -7.16
C GLN A 35 5.44 -5.21 -7.47
N THR A 36 4.76 -5.26 -8.60
CA THR A 36 4.14 -6.49 -9.10
C THR A 36 4.46 -6.63 -10.58
N ASP A 37 4.42 -7.87 -11.06
CA ASP A 37 4.53 -8.14 -12.48
C ASP A 37 3.17 -7.87 -13.13
N GLY A 38 3.16 -7.06 -14.17
CA GLY A 38 1.92 -6.73 -14.87
C GLY A 38 1.21 -5.51 -14.28
N PHE A 39 -0.09 -5.63 -14.04
CA PHE A 39 -0.87 -4.51 -13.53
C PHE A 39 -0.51 -4.15 -12.10
N LYS A 40 -0.22 -2.87 -11.90
CA LYS A 40 0.07 -2.34 -10.56
C LYS A 40 -1.24 -2.03 -9.85
N THR A 41 -1.90 -3.07 -9.37
CA THR A 41 -3.17 -2.94 -8.68
C THR A 41 -3.20 -3.84 -7.45
N LEU A 42 -4.02 -3.46 -6.49
CA LEU A 42 -4.21 -4.20 -5.26
C LEU A 42 -5.70 -4.44 -5.05
N ARG A 43 -6.03 -5.51 -4.37
CA ARG A 43 -7.41 -5.83 -4.04
C ARG A 43 -7.71 -5.50 -2.60
N ASP A 44 -8.96 -5.16 -2.30
CA ASP A 44 -9.40 -4.91 -0.94
C ASP A 44 -9.14 -6.15 -0.07
N GLY A 45 -8.51 -5.94 1.08
CA GLY A 45 -8.19 -7.03 1.99
C GLY A 45 -6.98 -7.86 1.63
N GLN A 46 -6.29 -7.54 0.55
CA GLN A 46 -5.10 -8.29 0.12
C GLN A 46 -3.96 -8.08 1.11
N PRO A 47 -3.29 -9.15 1.58
CA PRO A 47 -2.11 -8.98 2.41
C PRO A 47 -0.93 -8.48 1.57
N VAL A 48 -0.16 -7.55 2.14
CA VAL A 48 0.99 -6.95 1.46
C VAL A 48 2.14 -6.75 2.41
N GLU A 49 3.35 -6.68 1.85
CA GLU A 49 4.54 -6.25 2.55
C GLU A 49 4.96 -4.90 1.98
N TYR A 50 5.46 -4.03 2.82
CA TYR A 50 5.82 -2.68 2.39
C TYR A 50 6.84 -2.05 3.33
N GLU A 51 7.38 -0.90 2.91
CA GLU A 51 8.22 -0.07 3.75
C GLU A 51 7.48 1.24 4.04
N SER A 52 7.59 1.73 5.27
CA SER A 52 7.00 3.01 5.65
C SER A 52 7.99 4.13 5.36
N THR A 53 7.52 5.17 4.69
CA THR A 53 8.34 6.33 4.35
C THR A 53 7.56 7.60 4.64
N GLN A 54 8.23 8.61 5.16
CA GLN A 54 7.62 9.92 5.40
C GLN A 54 7.42 10.62 4.06
N GLY A 55 6.16 10.81 3.67
CA GLY A 55 5.80 11.52 2.46
C GLY A 55 5.29 12.93 2.75
N ARG A 56 4.84 13.63 1.70
CA ARG A 56 4.33 15.00 1.83
C ARG A 56 3.04 15.07 2.64
N LYS A 57 2.22 14.03 2.57
CA LYS A 57 0.92 13.99 3.25
C LYS A 57 0.95 13.13 4.50
N GLY A 58 2.13 12.75 4.97
CA GLY A 58 2.31 11.88 6.10
C GLY A 58 3.00 10.59 5.68
N LEU A 59 2.78 9.51 6.43
CA LEU A 59 3.43 8.24 6.13
C LEU A 59 2.86 7.62 4.86
N GLU A 60 3.74 7.11 4.02
CA GLU A 60 3.40 6.44 2.78
C GLU A 60 4.00 5.05 2.75
N ALA A 61 3.33 4.12 2.09
CA ALA A 61 3.86 2.79 1.84
C ALA A 61 4.65 2.81 0.53
N THR A 62 5.87 2.27 0.57
CA THR A 62 6.74 2.16 -0.60
C THR A 62 7.20 0.72 -0.75
N ASN A 63 7.65 0.36 -1.96
CA ASN A 63 8.09 -1.01 -2.26
C ASN A 63 7.05 -2.05 -1.87
N VAL A 64 5.79 -1.76 -2.19
CA VAL A 64 4.65 -2.62 -1.84
C VAL A 64 4.66 -3.87 -2.69
N LYS A 65 4.59 -5.02 -2.04
CA LYS A 65 4.57 -6.33 -2.71
C LYS A 65 3.42 -7.16 -2.16
N PRO A 66 2.86 -8.07 -2.98
CA PRO A 66 1.92 -9.05 -2.45
C PRO A 66 2.58 -9.86 -1.33
N GLY A 67 1.88 -9.97 -0.24
CA GLY A 67 2.41 -10.67 0.94
C GLY A 67 2.06 -12.13 0.99
#